data_b3a299b2294cc6ed0a9d8ce2959893df
#
_entry.id   b3a299b2294cc6ed0a9d8ce2959893df
#
_cell.length_a   1.000
_cell.length_b   1.000
_cell.length_c   1.000
_cell.angle_alpha   90.00
_cell.angle_beta   90.00
_cell.angle_gamma   90.00
#
_symmetry.space_group_name_H-M   'P 1'
#
loop_
_entity.id
_entity.type
_entity.pdbx_description
1 polymer ?
#
loop_
_entity_poly.entity_id
_entity_poly.type
_entity_poly.pdbx_seq_one_letter_code
_entity_poly.pdbx_strand_id
1 'polypeptide(L)'
;MLLAPTASVTRPLKTVSLAADLVIVGGGLAGTCCALTAARAGLKVVLVQDRPVLGGNASSEVRLWILGATSHMGNNNRWAREGGVIDELLVENTFRNP
;
A
#
# COMPACT_ATOMS: atom_id res chain seq x y z
N MET A 1 -1.91 -30.64 -3.22
CA MET A 1 -2.85 -31.64 -2.82
C MET A 1 -4.27 -31.12 -2.84
N LEU A 2 -5.11 -31.85 -3.49
CA LEU A 2 -6.51 -31.52 -3.54
C LEU A 2 -7.22 -32.00 -2.31
N LEU A 3 -7.69 -31.09 -1.53
CA LEU A 3 -8.60 -31.40 -0.47
C LEU A 3 -9.98 -31.66 -1.07
N ALA A 4 -10.55 -32.74 -0.69
CA ALA A 4 -11.95 -33.00 -1.03
C ALA A 4 -12.73 -31.77 -0.55
N PRO A 5 -13.54 -31.18 -1.42
CA PRO A 5 -14.39 -30.10 -1.00
C PRO A 5 -15.28 -30.62 0.11
N THR A 6 -15.15 -30.06 1.24
CA THR A 6 -16.11 -30.29 2.28
C THR A 6 -17.36 -29.54 1.87
N ALA A 7 -18.18 -30.22 1.15
CA ALA A 7 -19.45 -29.67 0.69
C ALA A 7 -20.32 -29.14 1.81
N SER A 8 -20.02 -29.54 3.02
CA SER A 8 -20.73 -29.08 4.20
C SER A 8 -20.34 -27.67 4.65
N VAL A 9 -19.25 -27.16 4.16
CA VAL A 9 -18.80 -25.81 4.55
C VAL A 9 -19.19 -24.83 3.49
N THR A 10 -20.45 -24.57 3.39
CA THR A 10 -20.92 -23.47 2.57
C THR A 10 -21.02 -22.25 3.44
N ARG A 11 -20.00 -21.43 3.39
CA ARG A 11 -20.17 -20.05 3.81
C ARG A 11 -20.71 -19.28 2.63
N PRO A 12 -21.91 -18.74 2.73
CA PRO A 12 -22.36 -17.83 1.70
C PRO A 12 -21.46 -16.60 1.73
N LEU A 13 -20.72 -16.39 0.66
CA LEU A 13 -19.94 -15.19 0.49
C LEU A 13 -20.88 -14.05 0.16
N LYS A 14 -20.74 -12.97 0.89
CA LYS A 14 -21.46 -11.75 0.58
C LYS A 14 -20.83 -11.10 -0.63
N THR A 15 -21.59 -10.90 -1.68
CA THR A 15 -21.12 -10.17 -2.86
C THR A 15 -21.44 -8.70 -2.69
N VAL A 16 -20.42 -7.86 -2.85
CA VAL A 16 -20.56 -6.42 -2.84
C VAL A 16 -20.11 -5.89 -4.19
N SER A 17 -20.96 -5.10 -4.82
CA SER A 17 -20.66 -4.49 -6.11
C SER A 17 -20.28 -3.04 -5.89
N LEU A 18 -19.13 -2.65 -6.38
CA LEU A 18 -18.61 -1.29 -6.28
C LEU A 18 -18.24 -0.79 -7.67
N ALA A 19 -18.44 0.48 -7.90
CA ALA A 19 -18.01 1.14 -9.14
C ALA A 19 -16.98 2.21 -8.81
N ALA A 20 -15.92 2.25 -9.58
CA ALA A 20 -14.85 3.21 -9.40
C ALA A 20 -14.21 3.57 -10.75
N ASP A 21 -13.50 4.70 -10.76
CA ASP A 21 -12.70 5.08 -11.91
C ASP A 21 -11.41 4.25 -11.98
N LEU A 22 -10.89 3.87 -10.81
CA LEU A 22 -9.68 3.09 -10.70
C LEU A 22 -9.82 2.07 -9.57
N VAL A 23 -9.51 0.83 -9.89
CA VAL A 23 -9.44 -0.24 -8.90
C VAL A 23 -7.98 -0.66 -8.74
N ILE A 24 -7.51 -0.64 -7.51
CA ILE A 24 -6.14 -1.03 -7.18
C ILE A 24 -6.21 -2.29 -6.33
N VAL A 25 -5.53 -3.32 -6.76
CA VAL A 25 -5.46 -4.58 -6.03
C VAL A 25 -4.09 -4.68 -5.38
N GLY A 26 -4.08 -4.68 -4.07
CA GLY A 26 -2.89 -4.70 -3.27
C GLY A 26 -2.60 -3.37 -2.59
N GLY A 27 -2.68 -3.37 -1.27
CA GLY A 27 -2.47 -2.19 -0.43
C GLY A 27 -1.07 -2.12 0.17
N GLY A 28 -0.06 -2.60 -0.54
CA GLY A 28 1.33 -2.34 -0.19
C GLY A 28 1.67 -0.86 -0.37
N LEU A 29 2.93 -0.51 -0.24
CA LEU A 29 3.32 0.89 -0.35
C LEU A 29 2.97 1.47 -1.73
N ALA A 30 3.25 0.72 -2.79
CA ALA A 30 2.95 1.17 -4.15
C ALA A 30 1.46 1.39 -4.39
N GLY A 31 0.63 0.43 -3.98
CA GLY A 31 -0.82 0.55 -4.13
C GLY A 31 -1.39 1.68 -3.30
N THR A 32 -0.89 1.87 -2.11
CA THR A 32 -1.32 2.97 -1.22
C THR A 32 -0.96 4.33 -1.83
N CYS A 33 0.27 4.48 -2.32
CA CYS A 33 0.69 5.72 -2.98
C CYS A 33 -0.13 5.99 -4.24
N CYS A 34 -0.40 4.96 -5.02
CA CYS A 34 -1.24 5.06 -6.21
C CYS A 34 -2.65 5.53 -5.85
N ALA A 35 -3.25 4.93 -4.83
CA ALA A 35 -4.58 5.28 -4.38
C ALA A 35 -4.66 6.73 -3.91
N LEU A 36 -3.70 7.15 -3.11
CA LEU A 36 -3.66 8.54 -2.62
C LEU A 36 -3.51 9.53 -3.77
N THR A 37 -2.60 9.28 -4.68
CA THR A 37 -2.34 10.16 -5.81
C THR A 37 -3.55 10.26 -6.73
N ALA A 38 -4.17 9.13 -7.05
CA ALA A 38 -5.35 9.11 -7.90
C ALA A 38 -6.54 9.80 -7.25
N ALA A 39 -6.75 9.57 -5.95
CA ALA A 39 -7.83 10.22 -5.21
C ALA A 39 -7.63 11.73 -5.14
N ARG A 40 -6.41 12.18 -4.93
CA ARG A 40 -6.08 13.62 -4.95
C ARG A 40 -6.30 14.25 -6.31
N ALA A 41 -6.17 13.47 -7.37
CA ALA A 41 -6.47 13.92 -8.73
C ALA A 41 -7.96 13.93 -9.06
N GLY A 42 -8.81 13.55 -8.12
CA GLY A 42 -10.27 13.61 -8.29
C GLY A 42 -10.90 12.31 -8.78
N LEU A 43 -10.14 11.23 -8.86
CA LEU A 43 -10.68 9.94 -9.26
C LEU A 43 -11.36 9.24 -8.10
N LYS A 44 -12.42 8.50 -8.42
CA LYS A 44 -13.03 7.59 -7.46
C LYS A 44 -12.22 6.30 -7.45
N VAL A 45 -11.61 5.99 -6.32
CA VAL A 45 -10.67 4.88 -6.18
C VAL A 45 -11.22 3.82 -5.25
N VAL A 46 -11.06 2.57 -5.63
CA VAL A 46 -11.26 1.42 -4.75
C VAL A 46 -9.94 0.71 -4.58
N LEU A 47 -9.51 0.58 -3.35
CA LEU A 47 -8.29 -0.14 -3.00
C LEU A 47 -8.67 -1.43 -2.28
N VAL A 48 -8.22 -2.55 -2.82
CA VAL A 48 -8.50 -3.88 -2.28
C VAL A 48 -7.26 -4.38 -1.55
N GLN A 49 -7.43 -4.70 -0.29
CA GLN A 49 -6.34 -5.18 0.56
C GLN A 49 -6.83 -6.32 1.44
N ASP A 50 -6.03 -7.36 1.57
CA ASP A 50 -6.34 -8.52 2.40
C ASP A 50 -5.64 -8.50 3.77
N ARG A 51 -4.81 -7.50 4.02
CA ARG A 51 -4.09 -7.34 5.29
C ARG A 51 -4.77 -6.28 6.14
N PRO A 52 -4.62 -6.33 7.46
CA PRO A 52 -5.31 -5.39 8.37
C PRO A 52 -4.80 -3.96 8.29
N VAL A 53 -3.61 -3.74 7.73
CA VAL A 53 -3.03 -2.40 7.59
C VAL A 53 -2.52 -2.18 6.19
N LEU A 54 -2.52 -0.95 5.75
CA LEU A 54 -1.92 -0.54 4.47
C LEU A 54 -0.44 -0.28 4.65
N GLY A 55 0.31 -0.36 3.54
CA GLY A 55 1.73 -0.03 3.53
C GLY A 55 2.66 -1.20 3.28
N GLY A 56 2.17 -2.41 3.35
CA GLY A 56 2.98 -3.62 3.08
C GLY A 56 4.15 -3.74 4.04
N ASN A 57 5.34 -3.94 3.51
CA ASN A 57 6.54 -4.09 4.32
C ASN A 57 6.92 -2.82 5.10
N ALA A 58 6.45 -1.65 4.66
CA ALA A 58 6.65 -0.40 5.40
C ALA A 58 5.62 -0.18 6.50
N SER A 59 4.62 -1.04 6.60
CA SER A 59 3.60 -0.95 7.62
C SER A 59 4.10 -1.44 8.98
N SER A 60 3.24 -1.33 9.97
CA SER A 60 3.51 -1.86 11.32
C SER A 60 3.74 -3.37 11.34
N GLU A 61 3.36 -4.08 10.29
CA GLU A 61 3.55 -5.53 10.23
C GLU A 61 5.03 -5.92 10.10
N VAL A 62 5.82 -5.15 9.34
CA VAL A 62 7.23 -5.47 9.09
C VAL A 62 8.16 -4.33 9.49
N ARG A 63 7.73 -3.09 9.30
CA ARG A 63 8.46 -1.87 9.68
C ARG A 63 9.76 -1.67 8.92
N LEU A 64 9.77 -1.98 7.64
CA LEU A 64 10.90 -1.66 6.79
C LEU A 64 10.91 -0.17 6.46
N TRP A 65 12.11 0.36 6.36
CA TRP A 65 12.30 1.76 5.99
C TRP A 65 11.92 2.01 4.54
N ILE A 66 11.37 3.18 4.29
CA ILE A 66 11.10 3.64 2.93
C ILE A 66 12.31 4.41 2.45
N LEU A 67 13.18 3.73 1.72
CA LEU A 67 14.43 4.33 1.25
C LEU A 67 14.36 4.85 -0.18
N GLY A 68 13.45 4.29 -0.97
CA GLY A 68 13.39 4.60 -2.39
C GLY A 68 14.56 4.01 -3.16
N ALA A 69 14.96 4.68 -4.21
CA ALA A 69 16.06 4.24 -5.06
C ALA A 69 17.43 4.70 -4.56
N THR A 70 17.53 5.01 -3.28
CA THR A 70 18.79 5.46 -2.70
C THR A 70 19.58 4.28 -2.15
N SER A 71 20.89 4.40 -2.18
CA SER A 71 21.74 3.48 -1.44
C SER A 71 21.88 3.97 0.00
N HIS A 72 21.79 3.07 0.95
CA HIS A 72 21.83 3.42 2.37
C HIS A 72 23.22 3.46 2.97
N MET A 73 24.24 3.35 2.16
CA MET A 73 25.64 3.39 2.65
C MET A 73 26.27 4.77 2.48
N GLY A 74 25.48 5.81 2.55
CA GLY A 74 26.01 7.17 2.60
C GLY A 74 26.70 7.60 1.33
N ASN A 75 26.17 7.29 0.20
CA ASN A 75 26.82 7.53 -1.05
C ASN A 75 26.18 8.68 -1.85
N ASN A 76 26.58 8.76 -3.10
CA ASN A 76 26.19 9.85 -4.00
C ASN A 76 24.72 9.81 -4.41
N ASN A 77 24.00 8.74 -4.12
CA ASN A 77 22.63 8.53 -4.60
C ASN A 77 21.55 8.85 -3.56
N ARG A 78 21.91 9.47 -2.46
CA ARG A 78 20.96 9.73 -1.38
C ARG A 78 19.75 10.57 -1.78
N TRP A 79 19.84 11.29 -2.88
CA TRP A 79 18.74 12.10 -3.41
C TRP A 79 18.04 11.48 -4.61
N ALA A 80 18.48 10.31 -5.04
CA ALA A 80 17.95 9.63 -6.21
C ALA A 80 16.73 8.79 -5.84
N ARG A 81 15.68 9.42 -5.36
CA ARG A 81 14.41 8.78 -5.08
C ARG A 81 13.26 9.58 -5.66
N GLU A 82 12.14 8.91 -5.82
CA GLU A 82 10.94 9.61 -6.27
C GLU A 82 10.47 10.57 -5.18
N GLY A 83 9.97 11.72 -5.61
CA GLY A 83 9.31 12.67 -4.74
C GLY A 83 7.85 12.30 -4.46
N GLY A 84 7.04 13.27 -4.08
CA GLY A 84 5.62 13.10 -3.85
C GLY A 84 5.30 12.49 -2.51
N VAL A 85 4.49 11.42 -2.50
CA VAL A 85 3.98 10.82 -1.26
C VAL A 85 5.11 10.34 -0.35
N ILE A 86 6.20 9.83 -0.91
CA ILE A 86 7.34 9.37 -0.11
C ILE A 86 7.97 10.54 0.65
N ASP A 87 8.15 11.66 0.01
CA ASP A 87 8.68 12.85 0.67
C ASP A 87 7.73 13.36 1.75
N GLU A 88 6.44 13.34 1.50
CA GLU A 88 5.45 13.71 2.49
C GLU A 88 5.54 12.82 3.73
N LEU A 89 5.67 11.51 3.53
CA LEU A 89 5.80 10.56 4.64
C LEU A 89 7.06 10.83 5.45
N LEU A 90 8.17 11.11 4.79
CA LEU A 90 9.44 11.39 5.47
C LEU A 90 9.38 12.68 6.26
N VAL A 91 8.76 13.72 5.72
CA VAL A 91 8.57 14.98 6.42
C VAL A 91 7.67 14.80 7.64
N GLU A 92 6.53 14.13 7.48
CA GLU A 92 5.64 13.84 8.60
C GLU A 92 6.33 13.04 9.70
N ASN A 93 7.11 12.04 9.30
CA ASN A 93 7.83 11.22 10.27
C ASN A 93 8.85 12.05 11.05
N THR A 94 9.53 12.98 10.40
CA THR A 94 10.49 13.86 11.06
C THR A 94 9.82 14.74 12.11
N PHE A 95 8.64 15.26 11.82
CA PHE A 95 7.91 16.11 12.76
C PHE A 95 7.27 15.34 13.91
N ARG A 96 6.74 14.15 13.62
CA ARG A 96 6.00 13.37 14.61
C ARG A 96 6.87 12.47 15.46
N ASN A 97 8.04 12.10 14.96
CA ASN A 97 8.99 11.23 15.65
C ASN A 97 10.37 11.88 15.67
N PRO A 98 10.53 12.96 16.42
CA PRO A 98 11.83 13.66 16.48
C PRO A 98 12.91 12.83 17.14
#